data_5a29e21871ed68662d4ff4f562947e4e
#
_entry.id   5a29e21871ed68662d4ff4f562947e4e
#
_cell.length_a   1.000
_cell.length_b   1.000
_cell.length_c   1.000
_cell.angle_alpha   90.00
_cell.angle_beta   90.00
_cell.angle_gamma   90.00
#
_symmetry.space_group_name_H-M   'P 1'
#
loop_
_entity.id
_entity.type
_entity.pdbx_description
1 polymer ?
#
loop_
_entity_poly.entity_id
_entity_poly.type
_entity_poly.pdbx_seq_one_letter_code
_entity_poly.pdbx_strand_id
1 'polypeptide(L)'
;GCQWVHLDIMDNHFVPNLTLGLPVVEALLRVSPIPIDCHLMIADPDRWAPAYAEAGAGSVTFHVEAATDPRRLARDLRAAGSRAGMALKPGTPWAPYEELLPELDMVLVMTVEPGFGGQSFLADQLPKVRQVRESVRRRGGQIWVQVDGGVSASTIEACAEAGADVFVAGSAVYGADSAAGAVDRLRALANRHRH
;
A
#
# COMPACT_ATOMS: atom_id res chain seq x y z
N GLY A 1 6.86 -17.64 3.87
CA GLY A 1 6.22 -16.54 4.60
C GLY A 1 6.04 -15.28 3.74
N CYS A 2 5.41 -14.22 4.28
CA CYS A 2 5.29 -12.93 3.62
C CYS A 2 6.65 -12.22 3.51
N GLN A 3 6.76 -11.30 2.55
CA GLN A 3 7.98 -10.54 2.34
C GLN A 3 8.03 -9.26 3.16
N TRP A 4 6.87 -8.68 3.47
CA TRP A 4 6.68 -7.44 4.20
C TRP A 4 5.55 -7.57 5.22
N VAL A 5 5.66 -6.83 6.32
CA VAL A 5 4.52 -6.58 7.22
C VAL A 5 3.90 -5.24 6.85
N HIS A 6 2.59 -5.23 6.63
CA HIS A 6 1.82 -4.02 6.33
C HIS A 6 1.09 -3.54 7.58
N LEU A 7 1.28 -2.28 7.95
CA LEU A 7 0.66 -1.67 9.12
C LEU A 7 -0.28 -0.54 8.71
N ASP A 8 -1.54 -0.68 9.07
CA ASP A 8 -2.58 0.33 8.84
C ASP A 8 -2.61 1.33 10.00
N ILE A 9 -2.08 2.52 9.75
CA ILE A 9 -2.09 3.64 10.69
C ILE A 9 -3.27 4.55 10.40
N MET A 10 -4.21 4.64 11.33
CA MET A 10 -5.46 5.39 11.22
C MET A 10 -5.60 6.36 12.38
N ASP A 11 -6.00 7.60 12.12
CA ASP A 11 -6.03 8.69 13.09
C ASP A 11 -7.43 9.11 13.58
N ASN A 12 -8.47 8.43 13.10
CA ASN A 12 -9.88 8.78 13.35
C ASN A 12 -10.28 10.20 12.86
N HIS A 13 -9.56 10.71 11.86
CA HIS A 13 -9.86 11.98 11.19
C HIS A 13 -9.99 11.77 9.69
N PHE A 14 -8.93 11.26 9.05
CA PHE A 14 -8.94 10.92 7.62
C PHE A 14 -9.87 9.73 7.32
N VAL A 15 -9.92 8.76 8.22
CA VAL A 15 -10.83 7.61 8.21
C VAL A 15 -11.53 7.48 9.56
N PRO A 16 -12.76 6.90 9.63
CA PRO A 16 -13.54 6.79 10.86
C PRO A 16 -13.09 5.60 11.72
N ASN A 17 -11.81 5.44 11.94
CA ASN A 17 -11.20 4.40 12.78
C ASN A 17 -9.87 4.86 13.34
N LEU A 18 -9.50 4.33 14.49
CA LEU A 18 -8.25 4.61 15.19
C LEU A 18 -7.49 3.29 15.40
N THR A 19 -6.24 3.23 14.98
CA THR A 19 -5.45 2.00 15.14
C THR A 19 -4.22 2.25 16.01
N LEU A 20 -3.04 2.26 15.43
CA LEU A 20 -1.75 2.38 16.13
C LEU A 20 -0.98 3.59 15.63
N GLY A 21 0.01 4.02 16.40
CA GLY A 21 0.85 5.16 16.07
C GLY A 21 2.34 4.83 16.11
N LEU A 22 3.17 5.86 16.00
CA LEU A 22 4.62 5.75 15.88
C LEU A 22 5.28 4.92 16.99
N PRO A 23 4.94 5.05 18.30
CA PRO A 23 5.58 4.25 19.34
C PRO A 23 5.41 2.74 19.16
N VAL A 24 4.26 2.28 18.66
CA VAL A 24 4.01 0.86 18.35
C VAL A 24 4.80 0.43 17.13
N VAL A 25 4.86 1.27 16.08
CA VAL A 25 5.66 1.00 14.88
C VAL A 25 7.15 0.87 15.24
N GLU A 26 7.68 1.78 16.06
CA GLU A 26 9.07 1.70 16.55
C GLU A 26 9.34 0.41 17.32
N ALA A 27 8.41 -0.02 18.16
CA ALA A 27 8.53 -1.29 18.88
C ALA A 27 8.56 -2.49 17.92
N LEU A 28 7.70 -2.50 16.91
CA LEU A 28 7.67 -3.55 15.89
C LEU A 28 8.93 -3.55 15.02
N LEU A 29 9.45 -2.39 14.64
CA LEU A 29 10.69 -2.27 13.87
C LEU A 29 11.89 -2.89 14.58
N ARG A 30 11.94 -2.84 15.91
CA ARG A 30 13.02 -3.43 16.69
C ARG A 30 13.02 -4.97 16.68
N VAL A 31 11.88 -5.60 16.46
CA VAL A 31 11.71 -7.05 16.56
C VAL A 31 11.34 -7.75 15.25
N SER A 32 10.90 -7.02 14.25
CA SER A 32 10.49 -7.59 12.98
C SER A 32 11.69 -8.13 12.20
N PRO A 33 11.66 -9.41 11.78
CA PRO A 33 12.71 -10.00 10.96
C PRO A 33 12.61 -9.61 9.46
N ILE A 34 11.51 -8.93 9.08
CA ILE A 34 11.24 -8.51 7.71
C ILE A 34 10.85 -7.03 7.69
N PRO A 35 11.01 -6.33 6.55
CA PRO A 35 10.71 -4.91 6.47
C PRO A 35 9.22 -4.62 6.71
N ILE A 36 8.98 -3.42 7.21
CA ILE A 36 7.63 -2.90 7.51
C ILE A 36 7.25 -1.85 6.47
N ASP A 37 6.04 -1.99 5.95
CA ASP A 37 5.34 -1.05 5.09
C ASP A 37 4.25 -0.34 5.91
N CYS A 38 4.39 0.97 6.11
CA CYS A 38 3.44 1.78 6.86
C CYS A 38 2.47 2.47 5.91
N HIS A 39 1.20 2.12 5.99
CA HIS A 39 0.11 2.76 5.25
C HIS A 39 -0.58 3.79 6.14
N LEU A 40 -0.36 5.07 5.83
CA LEU A 40 -0.81 6.19 6.65
C LEU A 40 -2.15 6.73 6.15
N MET A 41 -3.21 6.35 6.82
CA MET A 41 -4.56 6.88 6.64
C MET A 41 -4.80 7.99 7.68
N ILE A 42 -4.10 9.11 7.50
CA ILE A 42 -4.04 10.24 8.44
C ILE A 42 -4.26 11.58 7.74
N ALA A 43 -4.78 12.56 8.48
CA ALA A 43 -5.18 13.86 7.93
C ALA A 43 -4.01 14.80 7.59
N ASP A 44 -2.84 14.63 8.20
CA ASP A 44 -1.67 15.51 8.01
C ASP A 44 -0.40 14.68 7.77
N PRO A 45 -0.30 13.97 6.61
CA PRO A 45 0.86 13.14 6.32
C PRO A 45 2.14 13.95 6.09
N ASP A 46 2.06 15.18 5.59
CA ASP A 46 3.23 16.04 5.36
C ASP A 46 3.99 16.29 6.66
N ARG A 47 3.26 16.40 7.78
CA ARG A 47 3.84 16.57 9.11
C ARG A 47 4.35 15.26 9.71
N TRP A 48 3.58 14.17 9.61
CA TRP A 48 3.82 12.98 10.42
C TRP A 48 4.55 11.86 9.69
N ALA A 49 4.40 11.74 8.36
CA ALA A 49 4.98 10.64 7.60
C ALA A 49 6.53 10.57 7.69
N PRO A 50 7.28 11.68 7.66
CA PRO A 50 8.74 11.62 7.78
C PRO A 50 9.23 10.89 9.03
N ALA A 51 8.54 11.03 10.17
CA ALA A 51 8.93 10.36 11.41
C ALA A 51 8.89 8.81 11.30
N TYR A 52 7.97 8.25 10.51
CA TYR A 52 7.93 6.80 10.26
C TYR A 52 9.11 6.32 9.40
N ALA A 53 9.51 7.12 8.42
CA ALA A 53 10.70 6.84 7.60
C ALA A 53 11.98 6.93 8.44
N GLU A 54 12.12 7.97 9.26
CA GLU A 54 13.25 8.17 10.17
C GLU A 54 13.35 7.07 11.22
N ALA A 55 12.22 6.52 11.67
CA ALA A 55 12.17 5.37 12.58
C ALA A 55 12.69 4.07 11.96
N GLY A 56 12.78 3.99 10.63
CA GLY A 56 13.32 2.84 9.91
C GLY A 56 12.29 2.00 9.14
N ALA A 57 11.08 2.51 8.93
CA ALA A 57 10.12 1.85 8.05
C ALA A 57 10.70 1.68 6.64
N GLY A 58 10.61 0.49 6.07
CA GLY A 58 11.13 0.19 4.74
C GLY A 58 10.34 0.88 3.63
N SER A 59 9.05 1.11 3.87
CA SER A 59 8.13 1.83 2.99
C SER A 59 7.17 2.66 3.82
N VAL A 60 6.87 3.88 3.37
CA VAL A 60 5.84 4.74 3.96
C VAL A 60 4.94 5.22 2.83
N THR A 61 3.66 4.91 2.94
CA THR A 61 2.63 5.24 1.95
C THR A 61 1.65 6.24 2.54
N PHE A 62 1.57 7.41 1.95
CA PHE A 62 0.61 8.46 2.29
C PHE A 62 -0.54 8.49 1.29
N HIS A 63 -1.70 8.97 1.71
CA HIS A 63 -2.82 9.23 0.82
C HIS A 63 -2.66 10.58 0.12
N VAL A 64 -2.78 10.59 -1.22
CA VAL A 64 -2.69 11.83 -2.01
C VAL A 64 -3.79 12.82 -1.64
N GLU A 65 -4.95 12.32 -1.24
CA GLU A 65 -6.12 13.13 -0.83
C GLU A 65 -5.87 13.93 0.46
N ALA A 66 -4.91 13.49 1.28
CA ALA A 66 -4.55 14.16 2.53
C ALA A 66 -3.28 15.01 2.43
N ALA A 67 -2.42 14.76 1.43
CA ALA A 67 -1.15 15.44 1.27
C ALA A 67 -1.33 16.87 0.75
N THR A 68 -0.63 17.81 1.38
CA THR A 68 -0.58 19.22 0.92
C THR A 68 0.40 19.38 -0.24
N ASP A 69 1.58 18.77 -0.13
CA ASP A 69 2.60 18.74 -1.18
C ASP A 69 3.13 17.32 -1.37
N PRO A 70 2.42 16.49 -2.16
CA PRO A 70 2.79 15.08 -2.35
C PRO A 70 4.16 14.89 -2.99
N ARG A 71 4.61 15.79 -3.84
CA ARG A 71 5.94 15.75 -4.48
C ARG A 71 7.05 15.94 -3.46
N ARG A 72 6.94 16.96 -2.64
CA ARG A 72 7.91 17.24 -1.57
C ARG A 72 7.90 16.11 -0.55
N LEU A 73 6.70 15.66 -0.12
CA LEU A 73 6.58 14.59 0.85
C LEU A 73 7.27 13.31 0.36
N ALA A 74 7.06 12.91 -0.90
CA ALA A 74 7.72 11.74 -1.47
C ALA A 74 9.25 11.87 -1.44
N ARG A 75 9.79 13.04 -1.76
CA ARG A 75 11.24 13.32 -1.69
C ARG A 75 11.76 13.25 -0.25
N ASP A 76 11.02 13.79 0.71
CA ASP A 76 11.40 13.78 2.14
C ASP A 76 11.45 12.33 2.66
N LEU A 77 10.49 11.49 2.29
CA LEU A 77 10.48 10.06 2.64
C LEU A 77 11.71 9.32 2.07
N ARG A 78 12.04 9.55 0.81
CA ARG A 78 13.23 8.98 0.17
C ARG A 78 14.53 9.48 0.82
N ALA A 79 14.61 10.76 1.14
CA ALA A 79 15.76 11.35 1.82
C ALA A 79 15.99 10.74 3.21
N ALA A 80 14.92 10.34 3.90
CA ALA A 80 14.97 9.62 5.17
C ALA A 80 15.27 8.11 5.04
N GLY A 81 15.46 7.61 3.82
CA GLY A 81 15.85 6.21 3.54
C GLY A 81 14.71 5.23 3.36
N SER A 82 13.46 5.69 3.32
CA SER A 82 12.29 4.87 3.07
C SER A 82 11.87 4.88 1.59
N ARG A 83 11.21 3.83 1.13
CA ARG A 83 10.46 3.89 -0.14
C ARG A 83 9.27 4.82 0.03
N ALA A 84 9.03 5.68 -0.95
CA ALA A 84 7.90 6.59 -0.96
C ALA A 84 6.73 5.97 -1.71
N GLY A 85 5.65 5.67 -0.99
CA GLY A 85 4.38 5.18 -1.55
C GLY A 85 3.31 6.27 -1.54
N MET A 86 2.47 6.27 -2.56
CA MET A 86 1.30 7.14 -2.64
C MET A 86 0.04 6.31 -2.88
N ALA A 87 -0.96 6.49 -2.02
CA ALA A 87 -2.24 5.80 -2.07
C ALA A 87 -3.35 6.67 -2.69
N LEU A 88 -4.27 6.01 -3.37
CA LEU A 88 -5.47 6.58 -3.98
C LEU A 88 -6.70 5.85 -3.44
N LYS A 89 -7.65 6.61 -2.87
CA LYS A 89 -8.99 6.09 -2.54
C LYS A 89 -9.73 5.62 -3.80
N PRO A 90 -10.76 4.77 -3.65
CA PRO A 90 -11.55 4.30 -4.80
C PRO A 90 -12.10 5.44 -5.67
N GLY A 91 -12.60 6.52 -5.06
CA GLY A 91 -13.14 7.68 -5.77
C GLY A 91 -12.11 8.63 -6.39
N THR A 92 -10.81 8.42 -6.15
CA THR A 92 -9.75 9.31 -6.65
C THR A 92 -9.18 8.78 -7.96
N PRO A 93 -9.24 9.53 -9.07
CA PRO A 93 -8.69 9.11 -10.35
C PRO A 93 -7.15 9.17 -10.36
N TRP A 94 -6.53 8.32 -11.19
CA TRP A 94 -5.07 8.28 -11.33
C TRP A 94 -4.49 9.42 -12.17
N ALA A 95 -5.14 9.76 -13.27
CA ALA A 95 -4.57 10.64 -14.29
C ALA A 95 -3.99 11.97 -13.78
N PRO A 96 -4.60 12.69 -12.80
CA PRO A 96 -4.05 13.94 -12.30
C PRO A 96 -2.69 13.79 -11.57
N TYR A 97 -2.34 12.56 -11.15
CA TYR A 97 -1.15 12.29 -10.32
C TYR A 97 -0.04 11.54 -11.06
N GLU A 98 -0.24 11.21 -12.33
CA GLU A 98 0.75 10.48 -13.14
C GLU A 98 2.11 11.18 -13.18
N GLU A 99 2.13 12.50 -13.16
CA GLU A 99 3.38 13.27 -13.16
C GLU A 99 4.24 13.11 -11.90
N LEU A 100 3.67 12.57 -10.81
CA LEU A 100 4.38 12.28 -9.55
C LEU A 100 5.20 10.99 -9.60
N LEU A 101 5.00 10.13 -10.60
CA LEU A 101 5.70 8.83 -10.70
C LEU A 101 7.22 8.91 -10.50
N PRO A 102 7.96 9.90 -11.03
CA PRO A 102 9.41 9.98 -10.82
C PRO A 102 9.84 10.12 -9.36
N GLU A 103 8.94 10.59 -8.51
CA GLU A 103 9.21 10.78 -7.07
C GLU A 103 8.80 9.56 -6.23
N LEU A 104 8.08 8.60 -6.83
CA LEU A 104 7.47 7.48 -6.13
C LEU A 104 8.25 6.17 -6.36
N ASP A 105 8.20 5.30 -5.36
CA ASP A 105 8.66 3.91 -5.43
C ASP A 105 7.50 2.93 -5.47
N MET A 106 6.29 3.39 -5.10
CA MET A 106 5.08 2.58 -5.08
C MET A 106 3.82 3.43 -5.24
N VAL A 107 2.84 2.91 -5.96
CA VAL A 107 1.47 3.44 -6.01
C VAL A 107 0.53 2.39 -5.46
N LEU A 108 -0.22 2.75 -4.42
CA LEU A 108 -1.24 1.92 -3.80
C LEU A 108 -2.63 2.31 -4.32
N VAL A 109 -3.29 1.38 -4.98
CA VAL A 109 -4.69 1.51 -5.38
C VAL A 109 -5.56 0.82 -4.33
N MET A 110 -6.40 1.58 -3.63
CA MET A 110 -7.37 1.01 -2.69
C MET A 110 -8.47 0.28 -3.45
N THR A 111 -8.69 -0.97 -3.07
CA THR A 111 -9.74 -1.84 -3.61
C THR A 111 -10.89 -2.05 -2.61
N VAL A 112 -10.93 -1.22 -1.58
CA VAL A 112 -12.03 -0.95 -0.63
C VAL A 112 -11.95 0.52 -0.21
N GLU A 113 -13.01 1.05 0.41
CA GLU A 113 -12.88 2.33 1.12
C GLU A 113 -11.98 2.16 2.35
N PRO A 114 -10.94 2.99 2.52
CA PRO A 114 -10.03 2.86 3.67
C PRO A 114 -10.75 3.11 4.99
N GLY A 115 -10.34 2.40 6.06
CA GLY A 115 -10.87 2.59 7.41
C GLY A 115 -11.17 1.30 8.16
N PHE A 116 -11.61 0.24 7.49
CA PHE A 116 -11.97 -1.03 8.13
C PHE A 116 -11.48 -2.22 7.30
N GLY A 117 -11.05 -3.28 8.00
CA GLY A 117 -10.74 -4.56 7.36
C GLY A 117 -11.99 -5.37 7.00
N GLY A 118 -11.82 -6.43 6.21
CA GLY A 118 -12.87 -7.40 5.90
C GLY A 118 -13.98 -6.91 4.96
N GLN A 119 -13.77 -5.80 4.26
CA GLN A 119 -14.71 -5.27 3.28
C GLN A 119 -14.68 -6.08 1.96
N SER A 120 -15.78 -6.02 1.21
CA SER A 120 -15.87 -6.63 -0.11
C SER A 120 -14.97 -5.92 -1.12
N PHE A 121 -14.27 -6.71 -1.92
CA PHE A 121 -13.38 -6.24 -2.97
C PHE A 121 -14.13 -5.42 -4.04
N LEU A 122 -13.60 -4.27 -4.39
CA LEU A 122 -14.13 -3.39 -5.43
C LEU A 122 -13.45 -3.68 -6.77
N ALA A 123 -14.03 -4.58 -7.56
CA ALA A 123 -13.48 -4.98 -8.87
C ALA A 123 -13.46 -3.84 -9.90
N ASP A 124 -14.27 -2.82 -9.73
CA ASP A 124 -14.29 -1.60 -10.53
C ASP A 124 -13.03 -0.73 -10.37
N GLN A 125 -12.15 -1.05 -9.42
CA GLN A 125 -10.85 -0.41 -9.26
C GLN A 125 -9.75 -1.06 -10.12
N LEU A 126 -9.95 -2.25 -10.69
CA LEU A 126 -8.98 -2.91 -11.56
C LEU A 126 -8.60 -2.08 -12.81
N PRO A 127 -9.49 -1.34 -13.46
CA PRO A 127 -9.10 -0.42 -14.52
C PRO A 127 -8.09 0.63 -14.07
N LYS A 128 -8.20 1.16 -12.83
CA LYS A 128 -7.21 2.09 -12.26
C LYS A 128 -5.85 1.41 -12.07
N VAL A 129 -5.82 0.16 -11.58
CA VAL A 129 -4.58 -0.63 -11.48
C VAL A 129 -3.89 -0.73 -12.84
N ARG A 130 -4.66 -1.04 -13.91
CA ARG A 130 -4.12 -1.10 -15.29
C ARG A 130 -3.57 0.25 -15.75
N GLN A 131 -4.26 1.35 -15.47
CA GLN A 131 -3.81 2.70 -15.82
C GLN A 131 -2.47 3.02 -15.13
N VAL A 132 -2.35 2.74 -13.82
CA VAL A 132 -1.09 2.94 -13.09
C VAL A 132 0.03 2.09 -13.69
N ARG A 133 -0.22 0.79 -13.92
CA ARG A 133 0.76 -0.12 -14.53
C ARG A 133 1.22 0.36 -15.91
N GLU A 134 0.30 0.82 -16.73
CA GLU A 134 0.61 1.36 -18.04
C GLU A 134 1.50 2.60 -17.95
N SER A 135 1.19 3.51 -17.03
CA SER A 135 2.01 4.71 -16.79
C SER A 135 3.43 4.34 -16.32
N VAL A 136 3.56 3.35 -15.42
CA VAL A 136 4.86 2.84 -14.96
C VAL A 136 5.66 2.26 -16.14
N ARG A 137 5.03 1.44 -17.00
CA ARG A 137 5.69 0.83 -18.18
C ARG A 137 6.18 1.90 -19.16
N ARG A 138 5.35 2.91 -19.46
CA ARG A 138 5.74 3.99 -20.38
C ARG A 138 6.96 4.77 -19.90
N ARG A 139 7.14 4.89 -18.58
CA ARG A 139 8.27 5.63 -17.98
C ARG A 139 9.52 4.78 -17.77
N GLY A 140 9.42 3.45 -17.93
CA GLY A 140 10.56 2.54 -17.77
C GLY A 140 11.07 2.40 -16.33
N GLY A 141 10.22 2.73 -15.32
CA GLY A 141 10.58 2.69 -13.90
C GLY A 141 10.30 1.36 -13.23
N GLN A 142 11.00 1.10 -12.12
CA GLN A 142 10.75 -0.03 -11.21
C GLN A 142 9.84 0.39 -10.05
N ILE A 143 8.69 0.95 -10.37
CA ILE A 143 7.70 1.41 -9.39
C ILE A 143 6.72 0.27 -9.14
N TRP A 144 6.52 -0.08 -7.88
CA TRP A 144 5.56 -1.12 -7.49
C TRP A 144 4.13 -0.60 -7.59
N VAL A 145 3.25 -1.48 -8.02
CA VAL A 145 1.80 -1.25 -7.99
C VAL A 145 1.20 -2.16 -6.94
N GLN A 146 0.72 -1.56 -5.85
CA GLN A 146 0.14 -2.25 -4.71
C GLN A 146 -1.38 -2.16 -4.75
N VAL A 147 -2.04 -3.21 -4.28
CA VAL A 147 -3.49 -3.24 -4.02
C VAL A 147 -3.75 -3.61 -2.56
N ASP A 148 -4.71 -2.93 -1.95
CA ASP A 148 -5.14 -3.15 -0.58
C ASP A 148 -6.67 -3.08 -0.47
N GLY A 149 -7.22 -4.14 0.08
CA GLY A 149 -8.65 -4.28 0.33
C GLY A 149 -9.30 -5.46 -0.39
N GLY A 150 -9.81 -6.43 0.39
CA GLY A 150 -10.52 -7.60 -0.12
C GLY A 150 -9.68 -8.58 -0.94
N VAL A 151 -8.35 -8.52 -0.80
CA VAL A 151 -7.44 -9.45 -1.48
C VAL A 151 -7.57 -10.84 -0.85
N SER A 152 -7.87 -11.83 -1.68
CA SER A 152 -8.10 -13.23 -1.29
C SER A 152 -7.76 -14.16 -2.44
N ALA A 153 -7.90 -15.47 -2.23
CA ALA A 153 -7.70 -16.46 -3.27
C ALA A 153 -8.65 -16.29 -4.50
N SER A 154 -9.80 -15.64 -4.30
CA SER A 154 -10.76 -15.38 -5.39
C SER A 154 -10.54 -14.07 -6.14
N THR A 155 -9.69 -13.17 -5.63
CA THR A 155 -9.50 -11.82 -6.20
C THR A 155 -8.07 -11.53 -6.64
N ILE A 156 -7.08 -12.21 -6.06
CA ILE A 156 -5.66 -11.90 -6.25
C ILE A 156 -5.19 -12.11 -7.70
N GLU A 157 -5.72 -13.12 -8.41
CA GLU A 157 -5.35 -13.38 -9.81
C GLU A 157 -5.79 -12.20 -10.70
N ALA A 158 -7.01 -11.68 -10.50
CA ALA A 158 -7.49 -10.51 -11.23
C ALA A 158 -6.66 -9.25 -10.94
N CYS A 159 -6.19 -9.07 -9.70
CA CYS A 159 -5.29 -7.99 -9.34
C CYS A 159 -3.93 -8.10 -10.04
N ALA A 160 -3.34 -9.31 -10.03
CA ALA A 160 -2.07 -9.58 -10.71
C ALA A 160 -2.19 -9.39 -12.23
N GLU A 161 -3.26 -9.90 -12.84
CA GLU A 161 -3.56 -9.73 -14.26
C GLU A 161 -3.75 -8.25 -14.64
N ALA A 162 -4.31 -7.45 -13.73
CA ALA A 162 -4.41 -6.01 -13.91
C ALA A 162 -3.05 -5.28 -13.81
N GLY A 163 -2.01 -5.93 -13.30
CA GLY A 163 -0.65 -5.40 -13.23
C GLY A 163 -0.17 -5.05 -11.83
N ALA A 164 -0.84 -5.52 -10.77
CA ALA A 164 -0.33 -5.36 -9.41
C ALA A 164 0.88 -6.28 -9.16
N ASP A 165 1.87 -5.77 -8.40
CA ASP A 165 3.07 -6.50 -7.96
C ASP A 165 3.03 -6.85 -6.47
N VAL A 166 2.33 -6.02 -5.68
CA VAL A 166 2.28 -6.08 -4.22
C VAL A 166 0.83 -6.21 -3.77
N PHE A 167 0.58 -7.18 -2.90
CA PHE A 167 -0.77 -7.56 -2.47
C PHE A 167 -0.85 -7.51 -0.95
N VAL A 168 -1.74 -6.68 -0.42
CA VAL A 168 -2.04 -6.62 1.02
C VAL A 168 -3.22 -7.54 1.30
N ALA A 169 -2.99 -8.56 2.11
CA ALA A 169 -4.01 -9.53 2.52
C ALA A 169 -4.05 -9.65 4.05
N GLY A 170 -5.15 -9.20 4.64
CA GLY A 170 -5.41 -9.28 6.08
C GLY A 170 -6.25 -10.51 6.43
N SER A 171 -7.56 -10.38 6.36
CA SER A 171 -8.52 -11.43 6.77
C SER A 171 -8.32 -12.77 6.06
N ALA A 172 -7.90 -12.76 4.79
CA ALA A 172 -7.63 -13.98 4.04
C ALA A 172 -6.42 -14.76 4.57
N VAL A 173 -5.52 -14.12 5.32
CA VAL A 173 -4.35 -14.75 5.95
C VAL A 173 -4.63 -15.06 7.42
N TYR A 174 -5.07 -14.06 8.19
CA TYR A 174 -5.29 -14.22 9.63
C TYR A 174 -6.53 -15.05 9.99
N GLY A 175 -7.50 -15.13 9.10
CA GLY A 175 -8.69 -15.97 9.25
C GLY A 175 -8.54 -17.43 8.77
N ALA A 176 -7.37 -17.78 8.23
CA ALA A 176 -7.10 -19.14 7.75
C ALA A 176 -6.59 -20.05 8.87
N ASP A 177 -6.82 -21.35 8.76
CA ASP A 177 -6.27 -22.37 9.69
C ASP A 177 -4.75 -22.34 9.74
N SER A 178 -4.09 -21.99 8.63
CA SER A 178 -2.64 -21.79 8.52
C SER A 178 -2.35 -20.50 7.78
N ALA A 179 -1.87 -19.48 8.49
CA ALA A 179 -1.44 -18.22 7.90
C ALA A 179 -0.31 -18.42 6.87
N ALA A 180 0.67 -19.28 7.18
CA ALA A 180 1.75 -19.59 6.24
C ALA A 180 1.24 -20.24 4.97
N GLY A 181 0.33 -21.23 5.09
CA GLY A 181 -0.30 -21.88 3.94
C GLY A 181 -1.13 -20.93 3.09
N ALA A 182 -1.86 -19.99 3.73
CA ALA A 182 -2.62 -18.96 3.03
C ALA A 182 -1.70 -18.03 2.22
N VAL A 183 -0.60 -17.58 2.80
CA VAL A 183 0.41 -16.74 2.10
C VAL A 183 1.00 -17.50 0.90
N ASP A 184 1.38 -18.75 1.06
CA ASP A 184 1.98 -19.55 -0.01
C ASP A 184 0.97 -19.78 -1.15
N ARG A 185 -0.30 -20.04 -0.82
CA ARG A 185 -1.38 -20.16 -1.80
C ARG A 185 -1.61 -18.85 -2.57
N LEU A 186 -1.71 -17.73 -1.87
CA LEU A 186 -1.90 -16.41 -2.51
C LEU A 186 -0.74 -16.08 -3.44
N ARG A 187 0.51 -16.34 -2.99
CA ARG A 187 1.70 -16.14 -3.82
C ARG A 187 1.67 -17.01 -5.08
N ALA A 188 1.29 -18.28 -4.95
CA ALA A 188 1.20 -19.18 -6.10
C ALA A 188 0.19 -18.69 -7.13
N LEU A 189 -0.98 -18.19 -6.68
CA LEU A 189 -2.00 -17.62 -7.55
C LEU A 189 -1.52 -16.35 -8.25
N ALA A 190 -0.93 -15.41 -7.52
CA ALA A 190 -0.42 -14.17 -8.09
C ALA A 190 0.70 -14.41 -9.14
N ASN A 191 1.58 -15.37 -8.88
CA ASN A 191 2.70 -15.68 -9.78
C ASN A 191 2.29 -16.28 -11.14
N ARG A 192 1.06 -16.75 -11.30
CA ARG A 192 0.54 -17.21 -12.59
C ARG A 192 0.41 -16.09 -13.62
N HIS A 193 0.31 -14.86 -13.16
CA HIS A 193 0.09 -13.65 -13.96
C HIS A 193 1.24 -12.65 -13.89
N ARG A 194 2.46 -13.09 -13.52
CA ARG A 194 3.65 -12.23 -13.54
C ARG A 194 3.96 -11.79 -14.97
N HIS A 195 4.11 -10.49 -15.12
CA HIS A 195 4.45 -9.83 -16.39
C HIS A 195 5.93 -9.44 -16.44
#